data_d832e42422a8bb8bd680e3bb0aabfa69
#
_entry.id   d832e42422a8bb8bd680e3bb0aabfa69
#
_cell.length_a   1.000
_cell.length_b   1.000
_cell.length_c   1.000
_cell.angle_alpha   90.00
_cell.angle_beta   90.00
_cell.angle_gamma   90.00
#
_symmetry.space_group_name_H-M   'P 1'
#
loop_
_entity.id
_entity.type
_entity.pdbx_description
1 polymer ?
#
loop_
_entity_poly.entity_id
_entity_poly.type
_entity_poly.pdbx_seq_one_letter_code
_entity_poly.pdbx_strand_id
1 'polypeptide(L)'
;MNRSKVCIISQFPPPMHGLSKAVDTIVNSYLNNKYDLEIIDTKNNKAILKTIYKIMISDADLFYFTISQSVGGNLRDLLILKLLRFQKKKCLIHLHGGYYRKLIENDVSKIQKKMNYRAIKGLDGVIVLSASLKSIFEGMITPERIFTVENCADDEFILPEEDARKKCETLINKSEHRVLYLSNFIKEKGYREVLNLALLEKKRVENSGEKKFHFHFAGKFFDQEEEYFNTFVSRHNLTDYVTLHGVVGGEKKQHLLRECDMFILPTRYPNEGQPISILEAMGNAMFIITTDHAGIPDVVQDGKNGVVATADITIEQLYARMLSQKDLQDVCYNNYTLCVSRFSQSNYLASVDKVWSILLREDSSRRTDNENSKK
;
A
#
# COMPACT_ATOMS: atom_id res chain seq x y z
N MET A 1 -9.23 8.50 -34.17
CA MET A 1 -9.41 7.14 -33.64
C MET A 1 -10.20 7.27 -32.32
N ASN A 2 -11.27 6.49 -32.14
CA ASN A 2 -11.95 6.47 -30.85
C ASN A 2 -11.01 5.91 -29.78
N ARG A 3 -10.92 6.60 -28.62
CA ARG A 3 -10.15 6.12 -27.47
C ARG A 3 -10.82 4.86 -26.93
N SER A 4 -10.02 3.88 -26.50
CA SER A 4 -10.56 2.72 -25.77
C SER A 4 -11.21 3.16 -24.45
N LYS A 5 -12.36 2.60 -24.13
CA LYS A 5 -13.13 2.94 -22.93
C LYS A 5 -12.79 1.99 -21.78
N VAL A 6 -12.39 2.55 -20.63
CA VAL A 6 -12.05 1.78 -19.43
C VAL A 6 -13.00 2.19 -18.30
N CYS A 7 -13.76 1.21 -17.80
CA CYS A 7 -14.64 1.43 -16.66
C CYS A 7 -13.92 1.08 -15.36
N ILE A 8 -13.72 2.06 -14.48
CA ILE A 8 -13.07 1.91 -13.17
C ILE A 8 -14.15 1.70 -12.11
N ILE A 9 -14.19 0.49 -11.53
CA ILE A 9 -15.07 0.11 -10.43
C ILE A 9 -14.25 0.09 -9.15
N SER A 10 -14.41 1.08 -8.29
CA SER A 10 -13.58 1.23 -7.07
C SER A 10 -14.26 2.09 -6.00
N GLN A 11 -13.58 2.23 -4.87
CA GLN A 11 -13.87 3.25 -3.87
C GLN A 11 -13.04 4.50 -4.17
N PHE A 12 -13.70 5.65 -4.23
CA PHE A 12 -13.06 6.94 -4.50
C PHE A 12 -13.04 7.82 -3.25
N PRO A 13 -12.07 8.76 -3.14
CA PRO A 13 -12.05 9.71 -2.03
C PRO A 13 -13.30 10.61 -2.03
N PRO A 14 -13.68 11.22 -0.89
CA PRO A 14 -13.25 10.98 0.48
C PRO A 14 -13.86 9.70 1.08
N PRO A 15 -13.25 9.03 2.07
CA PRO A 15 -11.99 9.37 2.71
C PRO A 15 -10.78 8.94 1.89
N MET A 16 -9.64 9.63 2.10
CA MET A 16 -8.38 9.27 1.49
C MET A 16 -7.74 8.11 2.28
N HIS A 17 -7.44 7.01 1.60
CA HIS A 17 -6.70 5.86 2.12
C HIS A 17 -5.93 5.21 0.96
N GLY A 18 -5.04 4.24 1.23
CA GLY A 18 -4.12 3.71 0.22
C GLY A 18 -4.78 3.31 -1.11
N LEU A 19 -5.89 2.55 -1.07
CA LEU A 19 -6.62 2.16 -2.28
C LEU A 19 -7.23 3.38 -3.00
N SER A 20 -7.96 4.25 -2.28
CA SER A 20 -8.60 5.42 -2.89
C SER A 20 -7.59 6.39 -3.47
N LYS A 21 -6.41 6.55 -2.84
CA LYS A 21 -5.30 7.35 -3.37
C LYS A 21 -4.76 6.75 -4.67
N ALA A 22 -4.50 5.45 -4.71
CA ALA A 22 -3.99 4.78 -5.92
C ALA A 22 -4.93 4.95 -7.12
N VAL A 23 -6.24 4.83 -6.90
CA VAL A 23 -7.24 5.02 -7.95
C VAL A 23 -7.39 6.49 -8.34
N ASP A 24 -7.35 7.40 -7.38
CA ASP A 24 -7.36 8.85 -7.62
C ASP A 24 -6.16 9.28 -8.50
N THR A 25 -4.98 8.73 -8.22
CA THR A 25 -3.79 8.94 -9.06
C THR A 25 -4.01 8.50 -10.50
N ILE A 26 -4.70 7.39 -10.76
CA ILE A 26 -5.04 6.94 -12.12
C ILE A 26 -5.97 7.94 -12.81
N VAL A 27 -7.07 8.31 -12.14
CA VAL A 27 -8.14 9.15 -12.74
C VAL A 27 -7.64 10.57 -13.04
N ASN A 28 -6.77 11.12 -12.18
CA ASN A 28 -6.23 12.47 -12.32
C ASN A 28 -4.90 12.52 -13.12
N SER A 29 -4.57 11.47 -13.89
CA SER A 29 -3.33 11.36 -14.65
C SER A 29 -3.54 11.53 -16.17
N TYR A 30 -2.44 11.41 -16.92
CA TYR A 30 -2.45 11.36 -18.40
C TYR A 30 -3.30 10.18 -18.94
N LEU A 31 -3.58 9.16 -18.14
CA LEU A 31 -4.41 8.03 -18.56
C LEU A 31 -5.85 8.47 -18.88
N ASN A 32 -6.35 9.50 -18.20
CA ASN A 32 -7.65 10.10 -18.52
C ASN A 32 -7.67 10.80 -19.89
N ASN A 33 -6.52 11.24 -20.39
CA ASN A 33 -6.40 11.78 -21.74
C ASN A 33 -6.20 10.68 -22.80
N LYS A 34 -5.59 9.55 -22.42
CA LYS A 34 -5.31 8.42 -23.30
C LYS A 34 -6.53 7.51 -23.49
N TYR A 35 -7.30 7.27 -22.45
CA TYR A 35 -8.48 6.43 -22.40
C TYR A 35 -9.73 7.26 -22.15
N ASP A 36 -10.90 6.73 -22.53
CA ASP A 36 -12.20 7.25 -22.08
C ASP A 36 -12.57 6.57 -20.76
N LEU A 37 -12.41 7.28 -19.64
CA LEU A 37 -12.60 6.72 -18.30
C LEU A 37 -14.05 6.87 -17.83
N GLU A 38 -14.71 5.74 -17.59
CA GLU A 38 -16.00 5.66 -16.90
C GLU A 38 -15.78 5.29 -15.43
N ILE A 39 -16.49 5.96 -14.50
CA ILE A 39 -16.29 5.78 -13.05
C ILE A 39 -17.55 5.20 -12.41
N ILE A 40 -17.37 4.11 -11.68
CA ILE A 40 -18.40 3.49 -10.83
C ILE A 40 -17.89 3.39 -9.40
N ASP A 41 -18.41 4.26 -8.51
CA ASP A 41 -18.05 4.26 -7.09
C ASP A 41 -18.82 3.18 -6.33
N THR A 42 -18.07 2.30 -5.63
CA THR A 42 -18.60 1.19 -4.83
C THR A 42 -18.56 1.43 -3.33
N LYS A 43 -18.26 2.66 -2.89
CA LYS A 43 -18.18 3.04 -1.47
C LYS A 43 -19.47 2.77 -0.71
N ASN A 44 -20.62 3.01 -1.34
CA ASN A 44 -21.93 2.79 -0.73
C ASN A 44 -22.52 1.44 -1.14
N ASN A 45 -22.40 0.44 -0.28
CA ASN A 45 -22.98 -0.89 -0.52
C ASN A 45 -24.51 -0.87 -0.69
N LYS A 46 -25.22 0.13 -0.14
CA LYS A 46 -26.68 0.26 -0.32
C LYS A 46 -27.06 0.64 -1.76
N ALA A 47 -26.10 1.17 -2.53
CA ALA A 47 -26.30 1.55 -3.94
C ALA A 47 -25.98 0.42 -4.93
N ILE A 48 -25.91 -0.84 -4.50
CA ILE A 48 -25.52 -1.98 -5.34
C ILE A 48 -26.40 -2.12 -6.61
N LEU A 49 -27.69 -1.85 -6.53
CA LEU A 49 -28.59 -1.89 -7.70
C LEU A 49 -28.21 -0.83 -8.75
N LYS A 50 -27.82 0.38 -8.30
CA LYS A 50 -27.32 1.43 -9.18
C LYS A 50 -25.97 1.04 -9.82
N THR A 51 -25.09 0.41 -9.05
CA THR A 51 -23.83 -0.13 -9.55
C THR A 51 -24.07 -1.18 -10.63
N ILE A 52 -24.95 -2.15 -10.38
CA ILE A 52 -25.34 -3.19 -11.34
C ILE A 52 -25.91 -2.57 -12.63
N TYR A 53 -26.84 -1.61 -12.49
CA TYR A 53 -27.42 -0.92 -13.64
C TYR A 53 -26.37 -0.22 -14.48
N LYS A 54 -25.44 0.54 -13.87
CA LYS A 54 -24.34 1.18 -14.58
C LYS A 54 -23.46 0.19 -15.33
N ILE A 55 -23.10 -0.93 -14.70
CA ILE A 55 -22.31 -1.99 -15.34
C ILE A 55 -23.08 -2.60 -16.53
N MET A 56 -24.40 -2.78 -16.41
CA MET A 56 -25.21 -3.37 -17.47
C MET A 56 -25.26 -2.51 -18.73
N ILE A 57 -25.33 -1.20 -18.58
CA ILE A 57 -25.43 -0.26 -19.71
C ILE A 57 -24.07 0.21 -20.23
N SER A 58 -22.99 -0.05 -19.50
CA SER A 58 -21.64 0.36 -19.91
C SER A 58 -21.19 -0.40 -21.16
N ASP A 59 -20.64 0.31 -22.13
CA ASP A 59 -20.01 -0.20 -23.35
C ASP A 59 -18.48 -0.28 -23.25
N ALA A 60 -17.92 -0.17 -22.03
CA ALA A 60 -16.49 -0.20 -21.83
C ALA A 60 -15.81 -1.46 -22.40
N ASP A 61 -14.64 -1.25 -23.00
CA ASP A 61 -13.78 -2.30 -23.55
C ASP A 61 -13.07 -3.11 -22.46
N LEU A 62 -12.78 -2.46 -21.31
CA LEU A 62 -12.11 -3.07 -20.16
C LEU A 62 -12.75 -2.59 -18.86
N PHE A 63 -13.04 -3.49 -17.95
CA PHE A 63 -13.47 -3.20 -16.58
C PHE A 63 -12.29 -3.41 -15.63
N TYR A 64 -11.78 -2.32 -15.07
CA TYR A 64 -10.77 -2.32 -14.01
C TYR A 64 -11.48 -2.26 -12.65
N PHE A 65 -11.34 -3.31 -11.84
CA PHE A 65 -12.09 -3.46 -10.61
C PHE A 65 -11.18 -3.69 -9.40
N THR A 66 -11.30 -2.85 -8.37
CA THR A 66 -10.60 -3.05 -7.10
C THR A 66 -11.46 -3.88 -6.16
N ILE A 67 -10.96 -5.08 -5.78
CA ILE A 67 -11.72 -6.03 -4.97
C ILE A 67 -11.52 -5.81 -3.47
N SER A 68 -12.56 -6.17 -2.69
CA SER A 68 -12.60 -6.08 -1.24
C SER A 68 -11.92 -7.28 -0.56
N GLN A 69 -11.41 -7.04 0.64
CA GLN A 69 -10.84 -8.05 1.52
C GLN A 69 -11.70 -8.28 2.79
N SER A 70 -13.00 -8.06 2.71
CA SER A 70 -13.96 -8.36 3.77
C SER A 70 -15.04 -9.32 3.29
N VAL A 71 -15.63 -10.13 4.19
CA VAL A 71 -16.65 -11.14 3.83
C VAL A 71 -17.85 -10.52 3.09
N GLY A 72 -18.40 -9.44 3.62
CA GLY A 72 -19.54 -8.76 2.99
C GLY A 72 -19.18 -8.07 1.68
N GLY A 73 -18.00 -7.43 1.61
CA GLY A 73 -17.49 -6.84 0.37
C GLY A 73 -17.24 -7.89 -0.71
N ASN A 74 -16.72 -9.05 -0.34
CA ASN A 74 -16.49 -10.15 -1.26
C ASN A 74 -17.79 -10.71 -1.88
N LEU A 75 -18.89 -10.78 -1.12
CA LEU A 75 -20.19 -11.16 -1.70
C LEU A 75 -20.68 -10.17 -2.77
N ARG A 76 -20.54 -8.87 -2.51
CA ARG A 76 -20.82 -7.82 -3.50
C ARG A 76 -19.95 -8.02 -4.75
N ASP A 77 -18.66 -8.23 -4.55
CA ASP A 77 -17.69 -8.36 -5.63
C ASP A 77 -17.99 -9.60 -6.50
N LEU A 78 -18.34 -10.73 -5.89
CA LEU A 78 -18.78 -11.93 -6.61
C LEU A 78 -20.02 -11.68 -7.48
N LEU A 79 -20.97 -10.86 -7.03
CA LEU A 79 -22.13 -10.47 -7.82
C LEU A 79 -21.72 -9.65 -9.05
N ILE A 80 -20.84 -8.68 -8.86
CA ILE A 80 -20.27 -7.84 -9.93
C ILE A 80 -19.51 -8.71 -10.95
N LEU A 81 -18.61 -9.57 -10.49
CA LEU A 81 -17.82 -10.45 -11.35
C LEU A 81 -18.70 -11.43 -12.13
N LYS A 82 -19.76 -11.95 -11.51
CA LYS A 82 -20.73 -12.81 -12.18
C LYS A 82 -21.45 -12.06 -13.30
N LEU A 83 -21.84 -10.80 -13.07
CA LEU A 83 -22.51 -9.95 -14.07
C LEU A 83 -21.58 -9.66 -15.25
N LEU A 84 -20.34 -9.21 -14.99
CA LEU A 84 -19.33 -8.95 -16.03
C LEU A 84 -19.07 -10.18 -16.89
N ARG A 85 -18.93 -11.35 -16.27
CA ARG A 85 -18.75 -12.62 -16.97
C ARG A 85 -19.98 -13.00 -17.82
N PHE A 86 -21.19 -12.80 -17.29
CA PHE A 86 -22.42 -13.07 -18.05
C PHE A 86 -22.52 -12.21 -19.31
N GLN A 87 -22.12 -10.95 -19.20
CA GLN A 87 -22.07 -10.02 -20.34
C GLN A 87 -20.83 -10.19 -21.22
N LYS A 88 -19.95 -11.16 -20.93
CA LYS A 88 -18.68 -11.40 -21.66
C LYS A 88 -17.77 -10.19 -21.70
N LYS A 89 -17.82 -9.34 -20.65
CA LYS A 89 -16.98 -8.14 -20.52
C LYS A 89 -15.57 -8.54 -20.05
N LYS A 90 -14.55 -7.88 -20.58
CA LYS A 90 -13.16 -8.02 -20.08
C LYS A 90 -13.05 -7.45 -18.68
N CYS A 91 -12.46 -8.19 -17.78
CA CYS A 91 -12.33 -7.80 -16.39
C CYS A 91 -10.90 -8.03 -15.87
N LEU A 92 -10.30 -6.95 -15.39
CA LEU A 92 -9.02 -6.90 -14.70
C LEU A 92 -9.27 -6.50 -13.25
N ILE A 93 -8.94 -7.35 -12.30
CA ILE A 93 -9.01 -6.98 -10.89
C ILE A 93 -7.67 -6.45 -10.37
N HIS A 94 -7.71 -5.51 -9.43
CA HIS A 94 -6.53 -5.03 -8.71
C HIS A 94 -6.73 -5.23 -7.21
N LEU A 95 -5.85 -6.00 -6.60
CA LEU A 95 -5.84 -6.26 -5.16
C LEU A 95 -4.86 -5.32 -4.46
N HIS A 96 -5.38 -4.43 -3.59
CA HIS A 96 -4.59 -3.46 -2.82
C HIS A 96 -4.21 -3.92 -1.41
N GLY A 97 -4.10 -5.22 -1.17
CA GLY A 97 -3.70 -5.78 0.12
C GLY A 97 -3.32 -7.24 0.06
N GLY A 98 -2.99 -7.84 1.22
CA GLY A 98 -2.45 -9.19 1.34
C GLY A 98 -3.43 -10.26 1.81
N TYR A 99 -4.66 -9.91 2.23
CA TYR A 99 -5.53 -10.81 2.99
C TYR A 99 -6.44 -11.70 2.14
N TYR A 100 -6.57 -11.44 0.84
CA TYR A 100 -7.60 -12.08 0.00
C TYR A 100 -7.56 -13.62 0.04
N ARG A 101 -6.37 -14.24 -0.02
CA ARG A 101 -6.23 -15.71 0.09
C ARG A 101 -6.77 -16.20 1.43
N LYS A 102 -6.35 -15.59 2.54
CA LYS A 102 -6.80 -15.96 3.87
C LYS A 102 -8.30 -15.78 4.04
N LEU A 103 -8.86 -14.67 3.54
CA LEU A 103 -10.30 -14.41 3.52
C LEU A 103 -11.06 -15.58 2.88
N ILE A 104 -10.69 -15.99 1.67
CA ILE A 104 -11.44 -17.01 0.93
C ILE A 104 -11.15 -18.45 1.40
N GLU A 105 -10.02 -18.67 2.07
CA GLU A 105 -9.70 -20.00 2.64
C GLU A 105 -10.34 -20.20 4.02
N ASN A 106 -10.40 -19.16 4.86
CA ASN A 106 -10.70 -19.29 6.29
C ASN A 106 -12.00 -18.62 6.73
N ASP A 107 -12.39 -17.46 6.11
CA ASP A 107 -13.43 -16.61 6.68
C ASP A 107 -14.78 -16.74 5.96
N VAL A 108 -14.78 -17.28 4.73
CA VAL A 108 -16.00 -17.44 3.94
C VAL A 108 -16.51 -18.89 3.92
N SER A 109 -17.79 -19.05 3.58
CA SER A 109 -18.38 -20.40 3.44
C SER A 109 -17.75 -21.20 2.29
N LYS A 110 -17.82 -22.53 2.34
CA LYS A 110 -17.33 -23.43 1.28
C LYS A 110 -17.94 -23.10 -0.11
N ILE A 111 -19.20 -22.68 -0.12
CA ILE A 111 -19.89 -22.27 -1.36
C ILE A 111 -19.28 -20.99 -1.90
N GLN A 112 -19.10 -19.97 -1.04
CA GLN A 112 -18.49 -18.68 -1.41
C GLN A 112 -17.03 -18.87 -1.86
N LYS A 113 -16.26 -19.73 -1.19
CA LYS A 113 -14.91 -20.12 -1.64
C LYS A 113 -14.93 -20.64 -3.08
N LYS A 114 -15.79 -21.62 -3.37
CA LYS A 114 -15.93 -22.20 -4.72
C LYS A 114 -16.35 -21.14 -5.76
N MET A 115 -17.20 -20.20 -5.38
CA MET A 115 -17.60 -19.08 -6.25
C MET A 115 -16.39 -18.17 -6.55
N ASN A 116 -15.56 -17.84 -5.56
CA ASN A 116 -14.34 -17.04 -5.75
C ASN A 116 -13.38 -17.71 -6.74
N TYR A 117 -13.06 -19.00 -6.56
CA TYR A 117 -12.19 -19.74 -7.49
C TYR A 117 -12.72 -19.71 -8.92
N ARG A 118 -14.04 -19.90 -9.10
CA ARG A 118 -14.66 -19.83 -10.43
C ARG A 118 -14.64 -18.43 -11.03
N ALA A 119 -14.85 -17.39 -10.21
CA ALA A 119 -14.84 -16.01 -10.67
C ALA A 119 -13.43 -15.61 -11.11
N ILE A 120 -12.41 -15.86 -10.27
CA ILE A 120 -11.02 -15.52 -10.55
C ILE A 120 -10.48 -16.26 -11.78
N LYS A 121 -10.79 -17.56 -11.92
CA LYS A 121 -10.39 -18.35 -13.10
C LYS A 121 -10.88 -17.77 -14.42
N GLY A 122 -11.99 -17.05 -14.40
CA GLY A 122 -12.63 -16.47 -15.59
C GLY A 122 -12.19 -15.04 -15.91
N LEU A 123 -11.24 -14.45 -15.18
CA LEU A 123 -10.77 -13.09 -15.40
C LEU A 123 -9.74 -13.02 -16.54
N ASP A 124 -9.63 -11.85 -17.16
CA ASP A 124 -8.61 -11.54 -18.15
C ASP A 124 -7.27 -11.22 -17.48
N GLY A 125 -7.28 -10.74 -16.23
CA GLY A 125 -6.08 -10.52 -15.46
C GLY A 125 -6.34 -10.15 -14.00
N VAL A 126 -5.27 -10.25 -13.22
CA VAL A 126 -5.21 -9.84 -11.82
C VAL A 126 -3.96 -9.00 -11.62
N ILE A 127 -4.07 -7.87 -10.94
CA ILE A 127 -2.94 -7.07 -10.49
C ILE A 127 -2.73 -7.27 -8.99
N VAL A 128 -1.47 -7.47 -8.59
CA VAL A 128 -0.99 -7.48 -7.21
C VAL A 128 0.12 -6.44 -7.05
N LEU A 129 0.33 -5.98 -5.79
CA LEU A 129 1.24 -4.87 -5.49
C LEU A 129 2.72 -5.25 -5.46
N SER A 130 3.05 -6.55 -5.44
CA SER A 130 4.45 -7.02 -5.43
C SER A 130 4.57 -8.45 -5.94
N ALA A 131 5.78 -8.88 -6.24
CA ALA A 131 6.04 -10.22 -6.77
C ALA A 131 5.67 -11.32 -5.76
N SER A 132 5.97 -11.14 -4.48
CA SER A 132 5.63 -12.08 -3.39
C SER A 132 4.12 -12.29 -3.24
N LEU A 133 3.31 -11.26 -3.51
CA LEU A 133 1.86 -11.32 -3.41
C LEU A 133 1.18 -12.08 -4.57
N LYS A 134 1.91 -12.49 -5.61
CA LYS A 134 1.36 -13.36 -6.67
C LYS A 134 0.84 -14.69 -6.13
N SER A 135 1.45 -15.21 -5.07
CA SER A 135 1.03 -16.43 -4.37
C SER A 135 -0.42 -16.39 -3.86
N ILE A 136 -0.99 -15.19 -3.66
CA ILE A 136 -2.40 -15.02 -3.29
C ILE A 136 -3.34 -15.66 -4.31
N PHE A 137 -3.00 -15.61 -5.59
CA PHE A 137 -3.82 -16.12 -6.70
C PHE A 137 -3.32 -17.43 -7.30
N GLU A 138 -2.29 -18.03 -6.71
CA GLU A 138 -1.76 -19.32 -7.15
C GLU A 138 -2.84 -20.42 -7.14
N GLY A 139 -2.97 -21.16 -8.25
CA GLY A 139 -3.99 -22.19 -8.45
C GLY A 139 -5.41 -21.65 -8.73
N MET A 140 -5.61 -20.31 -8.74
CA MET A 140 -6.92 -19.70 -9.08
C MET A 140 -6.96 -19.22 -10.53
N ILE A 141 -5.85 -18.69 -11.03
CA ILE A 141 -5.69 -18.16 -12.40
C ILE A 141 -4.29 -18.54 -12.90
N THR A 142 -4.07 -18.52 -14.21
CA THR A 142 -2.76 -18.83 -14.80
C THR A 142 -1.74 -17.75 -14.45
N PRO A 143 -0.46 -18.12 -14.20
CA PRO A 143 0.58 -17.18 -13.79
C PRO A 143 0.78 -15.99 -14.76
N GLU A 144 0.60 -16.22 -16.07
CA GLU A 144 0.76 -15.21 -17.13
C GLU A 144 -0.28 -14.08 -17.02
N ARG A 145 -1.40 -14.33 -16.33
CA ARG A 145 -2.46 -13.34 -16.08
C ARG A 145 -2.33 -12.66 -14.71
N ILE A 146 -1.25 -12.93 -13.96
CA ILE A 146 -0.98 -12.25 -12.68
C ILE A 146 0.10 -11.20 -12.90
N PHE A 147 -0.33 -9.94 -12.99
CA PHE A 147 0.53 -8.78 -13.20
C PHE A 147 0.99 -8.19 -11.88
N THR A 148 2.18 -7.60 -11.85
CA THR A 148 2.65 -6.81 -10.72
C THR A 148 2.61 -5.33 -11.10
N VAL A 149 1.91 -4.52 -10.30
CA VAL A 149 1.90 -3.06 -10.37
C VAL A 149 2.11 -2.56 -8.95
N GLU A 150 3.31 -2.08 -8.67
CA GLU A 150 3.70 -1.61 -7.35
C GLU A 150 3.04 -0.27 -7.04
N ASN A 151 2.75 -0.02 -5.75
CA ASN A 151 2.32 1.30 -5.32
C ASN A 151 3.43 2.34 -5.55
N CYS A 152 3.06 3.61 -5.52
CA CYS A 152 4.01 4.72 -5.60
C CYS A 152 3.93 5.60 -4.36
N ALA A 153 5.02 6.31 -4.07
CA ALA A 153 4.99 7.49 -3.24
C ALA A 153 4.23 8.61 -3.95
N ASP A 154 3.63 9.51 -3.19
CA ASP A 154 3.02 10.72 -3.76
C ASP A 154 4.12 11.74 -4.05
N ASP A 155 4.21 12.21 -5.31
CA ASP A 155 5.27 13.12 -5.74
C ASP A 155 5.34 14.40 -4.88
N GLU A 156 4.21 14.86 -4.34
CA GLU A 156 4.16 16.01 -3.42
C GLU A 156 4.90 15.78 -2.10
N PHE A 157 5.10 14.52 -1.70
CA PHE A 157 5.80 14.14 -0.46
C PHE A 157 7.25 13.69 -0.68
N ILE A 158 7.74 13.66 -1.92
CA ILE A 158 9.13 13.30 -2.22
C ILE A 158 10.01 14.55 -2.09
N LEU A 159 11.16 14.41 -1.42
CA LEU A 159 12.14 15.50 -1.34
C LEU A 159 12.75 15.81 -2.72
N PRO A 160 13.06 17.08 -3.01
CA PRO A 160 14.03 17.40 -4.04
C PRO A 160 15.37 16.71 -3.79
N GLU A 161 16.09 16.30 -4.84
CA GLU A 161 17.35 15.55 -4.70
C GLU A 161 18.40 16.28 -3.86
N GLU A 162 18.52 17.60 -4.05
CA GLU A 162 19.47 18.42 -3.28
C GLU A 162 19.14 18.42 -1.77
N ASP A 163 17.86 18.49 -1.40
CA ASP A 163 17.42 18.44 -0.02
C ASP A 163 17.65 17.05 0.59
N ALA A 164 17.43 15.97 -0.20
CA ALA A 164 17.71 14.61 0.24
C ALA A 164 19.21 14.41 0.53
N ARG A 165 20.10 14.92 -0.34
CA ARG A 165 21.55 14.89 -0.13
C ARG A 165 21.95 15.64 1.15
N LYS A 166 21.51 16.90 1.31
CA LYS A 166 21.78 17.71 2.51
C LYS A 166 21.27 17.01 3.78
N LYS A 167 20.09 16.44 3.76
CA LYS A 167 19.53 15.69 4.88
C LYS A 167 20.44 14.51 5.25
N CYS A 168 20.87 13.70 4.28
CA CYS A 168 21.77 12.58 4.52
C CYS A 168 23.10 13.01 5.14
N GLU A 169 23.70 14.11 4.69
CA GLU A 169 24.94 14.65 5.26
C GLU A 169 24.81 15.00 6.74
N THR A 170 23.63 15.48 7.19
CA THR A 170 23.42 15.82 8.61
C THR A 170 23.37 14.59 9.52
N LEU A 171 23.13 13.39 8.98
CA LEU A 171 23.01 12.18 9.80
C LEU A 171 24.33 11.71 10.41
N ILE A 172 25.47 12.07 9.81
CA ILE A 172 26.81 11.61 10.24
C ILE A 172 27.10 12.00 11.70
N ASN A 173 26.77 13.23 12.11
CA ASN A 173 27.10 13.79 13.41
C ASN A 173 25.87 13.96 14.31
N LYS A 174 24.75 13.34 13.97
CA LYS A 174 23.52 13.51 14.72
C LYS A 174 23.51 12.66 15.98
N SER A 175 23.43 13.31 17.15
CA SER A 175 23.40 12.63 18.45
C SER A 175 22.05 11.98 18.76
N GLU A 176 20.96 12.57 18.30
CA GLU A 176 19.57 12.12 18.51
C GLU A 176 18.84 12.03 17.17
N HIS A 177 18.24 10.89 16.87
CA HIS A 177 17.45 10.65 15.66
C HIS A 177 15.95 10.75 15.94
N ARG A 178 15.23 11.39 15.04
CA ARG A 178 13.76 11.44 15.04
C ARG A 178 13.21 10.22 14.31
N VAL A 179 12.40 9.40 15.01
CA VAL A 179 11.82 8.16 14.51
C VAL A 179 10.33 8.38 14.28
N LEU A 180 9.85 8.26 13.05
CA LEU A 180 8.46 8.50 12.67
C LEU A 180 7.69 7.20 12.54
N TYR A 181 6.58 7.08 13.29
CA TYR A 181 5.47 6.17 13.01
C TYR A 181 4.36 6.97 12.31
N LEU A 182 4.05 6.63 11.06
CA LEU A 182 2.98 7.28 10.28
C LEU A 182 2.02 6.22 9.73
N SER A 183 0.99 5.92 10.49
CA SER A 183 -0.08 4.99 10.14
C SER A 183 -1.27 5.15 11.08
N ASN A 184 -2.42 4.55 10.73
CA ASN A 184 -3.53 4.46 11.66
C ASN A 184 -3.12 3.67 12.92
N PHE A 185 -3.61 4.12 14.09
CA PHE A 185 -3.40 3.45 15.36
C PHE A 185 -4.37 2.26 15.45
N ILE A 186 -3.94 1.15 14.88
CA ILE A 186 -4.54 -0.18 14.96
C ILE A 186 -3.47 -1.07 15.58
N LYS A 187 -3.84 -1.94 16.52
CA LYS A 187 -2.88 -2.77 17.25
C LYS A 187 -1.92 -3.49 16.30
N GLU A 188 -2.43 -4.14 15.28
CA GLU A 188 -1.66 -4.92 14.33
C GLU A 188 -0.76 -4.08 13.40
N LYS A 189 -0.90 -2.74 13.42
CA LYS A 189 0.02 -1.81 12.73
C LYS A 189 1.32 -1.56 13.52
N GLY A 190 1.41 -2.05 14.76
CA GLY A 190 2.64 -2.09 15.52
C GLY A 190 2.97 -0.82 16.30
N TYR A 191 2.06 0.14 16.47
CA TYR A 191 2.34 1.35 17.24
C TYR A 191 2.66 1.07 18.72
N ARG A 192 2.12 -0.04 19.28
CA ARG A 192 2.39 -0.46 20.66
C ARG A 192 3.82 -0.95 20.83
N GLU A 193 4.37 -1.62 19.84
CA GLU A 193 5.76 -2.01 19.73
C GLU A 193 6.66 -0.76 19.73
N VAL A 194 6.28 0.28 18.99
CA VAL A 194 7.03 1.56 18.96
C VAL A 194 6.98 2.29 20.31
N LEU A 195 5.86 2.23 21.04
CA LEU A 195 5.79 2.74 22.42
C LEU A 195 6.72 1.98 23.37
N ASN A 196 6.86 0.67 23.20
CA ASN A 196 7.79 -0.13 23.99
C ASN A 196 9.26 0.22 23.66
N LEU A 197 9.58 0.54 22.39
CA LEU A 197 10.90 1.05 22.02
C LEU A 197 11.21 2.41 22.70
N ALA A 198 10.21 3.30 22.78
CA ALA A 198 10.36 4.57 23.53
C ALA A 198 10.60 4.33 25.04
N LEU A 199 9.96 3.32 25.62
CA LEU A 199 10.20 2.93 27.00
C LEU A 199 11.62 2.38 27.21
N LEU A 200 12.14 1.59 26.26
CA LEU A 200 13.54 1.12 26.30
C LEU A 200 14.52 2.28 26.16
N GLU A 201 14.24 3.24 25.28
CA GLU A 201 15.07 4.45 25.16
C GLU A 201 15.13 5.22 26.48
N LYS A 202 13.99 5.47 27.14
CA LYS A 202 13.95 6.10 28.45
C LYS A 202 14.83 5.36 29.47
N LYS A 203 14.67 4.04 29.62
CA LYS A 203 15.48 3.22 30.53
C LYS A 203 16.96 3.31 30.21
N ARG A 204 17.35 3.38 28.95
CA ARG A 204 18.72 3.53 28.53
C ARG A 204 19.27 4.92 28.92
N VAL A 205 18.49 5.98 28.69
CA VAL A 205 18.87 7.35 29.07
C VAL A 205 19.07 7.49 30.58
N GLU A 206 18.18 6.89 31.38
CA GLU A 206 18.33 6.87 32.86
C GLU A 206 19.65 6.23 33.31
N ASN A 207 20.22 5.30 32.53
CA ASN A 207 21.50 4.64 32.82
C ASN A 207 22.72 5.32 32.17
N SER A 208 22.59 5.88 30.96
CA SER A 208 23.73 6.39 30.16
C SER A 208 23.80 7.92 30.04
N GLY A 209 22.69 8.61 30.34
CA GLY A 209 22.60 10.07 30.21
C GLY A 209 22.41 10.58 28.75
N GLU A 210 22.59 9.74 27.75
CA GLU A 210 22.48 10.13 26.34
C GLU A 210 21.14 9.70 25.74
N LYS A 211 20.46 10.59 25.06
CA LYS A 211 19.25 10.29 24.27
C LYS A 211 19.61 10.06 22.79
N LYS A 212 19.21 8.91 22.24
CA LYS A 212 19.48 8.55 20.84
C LYS A 212 18.25 8.64 19.95
N PHE A 213 17.06 8.44 20.51
CA PHE A 213 15.83 8.42 19.73
C PHE A 213 14.73 9.28 20.36
N HIS A 214 13.99 10.01 19.50
CA HIS A 214 12.72 10.62 19.83
C HIS A 214 11.65 10.12 18.89
N PHE A 215 10.52 9.64 19.41
CA PHE A 215 9.49 8.96 18.61
C PHE A 215 8.34 9.90 18.32
N HIS A 216 8.06 10.11 17.03
CA HIS A 216 6.98 10.91 16.51
C HIS A 216 5.87 9.98 16.00
N PHE A 217 4.65 10.18 16.46
CA PHE A 217 3.50 9.38 16.10
C PHE A 217 2.47 10.23 15.36
N ALA A 218 2.04 9.77 14.17
CA ALA A 218 1.03 10.44 13.37
C ALA A 218 0.04 9.44 12.75
N GLY A 219 -1.25 9.76 12.85
CA GLY A 219 -2.33 8.94 12.31
C GLY A 219 -3.64 9.11 13.04
N LYS A 220 -4.65 8.34 12.60
CA LYS A 220 -5.98 8.31 13.21
C LYS A 220 -6.07 7.13 14.17
N PHE A 221 -6.58 7.36 15.35
CA PHE A 221 -6.95 6.29 16.28
C PHE A 221 -8.21 5.56 15.82
N PHE A 222 -8.21 4.25 16.01
CA PHE A 222 -9.36 3.39 15.85
C PHE A 222 -9.71 2.73 17.19
N ASP A 223 -10.98 2.45 17.38
CA ASP A 223 -11.52 1.84 18.61
C ASP A 223 -11.04 2.58 19.88
N GLN A 224 -10.57 1.86 20.87
CA GLN A 224 -10.09 2.40 22.16
C GLN A 224 -8.56 2.62 22.18
N GLU A 225 -7.89 2.65 21.03
CA GLU A 225 -6.43 2.74 20.96
C GLU A 225 -5.89 4.11 21.43
N GLU A 226 -6.68 5.17 21.39
CA GLU A 226 -6.31 6.50 21.93
C GLU A 226 -6.16 6.46 23.47
N GLU A 227 -7.09 5.81 24.16
CA GLU A 227 -7.02 5.63 25.62
C GLU A 227 -5.79 4.81 26.00
N TYR A 228 -5.53 3.71 25.28
CA TYR A 228 -4.34 2.90 25.50
C TYR A 228 -3.06 3.71 25.32
N PHE A 229 -2.93 4.47 24.23
CA PHE A 229 -1.76 5.29 23.93
C PHE A 229 -1.50 6.31 25.06
N ASN A 230 -2.51 7.10 25.40
CA ASN A 230 -2.40 8.16 26.42
C ASN A 230 -2.08 7.59 27.81
N THR A 231 -2.73 6.48 28.17
CA THR A 231 -2.47 5.78 29.43
C THR A 231 -1.05 5.24 29.49
N PHE A 232 -0.55 4.63 28.41
CA PHE A 232 0.81 4.11 28.34
C PHE A 232 1.85 5.21 28.47
N VAL A 233 1.70 6.31 27.71
CA VAL A 233 2.62 7.46 27.74
C VAL A 233 2.64 8.09 29.14
N SER A 234 1.48 8.33 29.75
CA SER A 234 1.38 8.90 31.10
C SER A 234 1.96 7.98 32.16
N ARG A 235 1.58 6.69 32.16
CA ARG A 235 2.01 5.70 33.16
C ARG A 235 3.53 5.53 33.19
N HIS A 236 4.17 5.62 32.02
CA HIS A 236 5.59 5.44 31.90
C HIS A 236 6.38 6.75 31.81
N ASN A 237 5.72 7.91 31.98
CA ASN A 237 6.33 9.25 31.87
C ASN A 237 7.17 9.40 30.59
N LEU A 238 6.55 9.17 29.41
CA LEU A 238 7.25 9.19 28.12
C LEU A 238 7.11 10.51 27.34
N THR A 239 6.61 11.58 27.95
CA THR A 239 6.38 12.88 27.30
C THR A 239 7.63 13.49 26.67
N ASP A 240 8.81 13.23 27.24
CA ASP A 240 10.10 13.69 26.71
C ASP A 240 10.66 12.82 25.58
N TYR A 241 10.04 11.66 25.32
CA TYR A 241 10.48 10.66 24.34
C TYR A 241 9.48 10.47 23.19
N VAL A 242 8.25 10.95 23.35
CA VAL A 242 7.13 10.71 22.43
C VAL A 242 6.43 12.01 22.11
N THR A 243 6.20 12.28 20.83
CA THR A 243 5.37 13.38 20.35
C THR A 243 4.22 12.80 19.50
N LEU A 244 2.97 13.11 19.88
CA LEU A 244 1.77 12.76 19.12
C LEU A 244 1.34 13.94 18.25
N HIS A 245 1.26 13.73 16.93
CA HIS A 245 0.86 14.75 15.95
C HIS A 245 -0.63 14.67 15.54
N GLY A 246 -1.33 13.58 15.90
CA GLY A 246 -2.68 13.31 15.41
C GLY A 246 -2.70 13.00 13.92
N VAL A 247 -3.83 13.28 13.27
CA VAL A 247 -3.97 13.09 11.82
C VAL A 247 -3.24 14.19 11.06
N VAL A 248 -2.32 13.82 10.19
CA VAL A 248 -1.54 14.76 9.37
C VAL A 248 -1.81 14.55 7.89
N GLY A 249 -1.77 15.66 7.12
CA GLY A 249 -1.89 15.69 5.67
C GLY A 249 -1.28 16.98 5.12
N GLY A 250 -1.12 17.10 3.80
CA GLY A 250 -0.56 18.27 3.14
C GLY A 250 0.78 18.70 3.75
N GLU A 251 0.96 20.00 3.96
CA GLU A 251 2.20 20.60 4.48
C GLU A 251 2.68 20.01 5.82
N LYS A 252 1.75 19.69 6.75
CA LYS A 252 2.13 19.08 8.04
C LYS A 252 2.75 17.70 7.86
N LYS A 253 2.21 16.87 6.98
CA LYS A 253 2.77 15.56 6.66
C LYS A 253 4.13 15.72 5.97
N GLN A 254 4.22 16.63 5.00
CA GLN A 254 5.45 16.94 4.28
C GLN A 254 6.56 17.39 5.23
N HIS A 255 6.26 18.32 6.14
CA HIS A 255 7.21 18.79 7.15
C HIS A 255 7.69 17.63 8.03
N LEU A 256 6.76 16.79 8.52
CA LEU A 256 7.10 15.67 9.40
C LEU A 256 8.00 14.63 8.72
N LEU A 257 7.73 14.31 7.45
CA LEU A 257 8.57 13.41 6.65
C LEU A 257 9.98 13.99 6.43
N ARG A 258 10.08 15.31 6.21
CA ARG A 258 11.37 16.00 6.03
C ARG A 258 12.24 16.00 7.29
N GLU A 259 11.61 16.22 8.44
CA GLU A 259 12.31 16.39 9.73
C GLU A 259 12.74 15.08 10.38
N CYS A 260 12.10 13.95 10.06
CA CYS A 260 12.42 12.68 10.67
C CYS A 260 13.50 11.91 9.90
N ASP A 261 14.36 11.20 10.62
CA ASP A 261 15.52 10.50 10.09
C ASP A 261 15.24 9.02 9.81
N MET A 262 14.41 8.43 10.65
CA MET A 262 14.03 7.03 10.60
C MET A 262 12.52 6.91 10.52
N PHE A 263 12.07 5.91 9.79
CA PHE A 263 10.68 5.53 9.70
C PHE A 263 10.47 4.14 10.27
N ILE A 264 9.47 3.98 11.13
CA ILE A 264 9.17 2.69 11.75
C ILE A 264 7.71 2.29 11.53
N LEU A 265 7.51 1.12 10.95
CA LEU A 265 6.18 0.50 10.78
C LEU A 265 6.30 -1.01 11.01
N PRO A 266 6.27 -1.49 12.26
CA PRO A 266 6.38 -2.91 12.58
C PRO A 266 5.03 -3.61 12.42
N THR A 267 4.42 -3.46 11.23
CA THR A 267 3.07 -3.91 10.93
C THR A 267 2.99 -5.42 10.73
N ARG A 268 1.94 -6.01 11.30
CA ARG A 268 1.44 -7.37 10.99
C ARG A 268 -0.05 -7.34 10.67
N TYR A 269 -0.51 -6.18 10.21
CA TYR A 269 -1.90 -5.95 9.86
C TYR A 269 -2.30 -6.87 8.69
N PRO A 270 -3.33 -7.72 8.86
CA PRO A 270 -3.66 -8.74 7.87
C PRO A 270 -3.93 -8.21 6.46
N ASN A 271 -4.58 -7.04 6.36
CA ASN A 271 -4.92 -6.43 5.07
C ASN A 271 -3.77 -5.62 4.46
N GLU A 272 -2.56 -5.68 5.03
CA GLU A 272 -1.40 -4.98 4.45
C GLU A 272 -1.08 -5.53 3.07
N GLY A 273 -0.68 -4.65 2.17
CA GLY A 273 -0.16 -5.04 0.86
C GLY A 273 1.27 -4.53 0.71
N GLN A 274 1.40 -3.34 0.16
CA GLN A 274 2.65 -2.58 0.06
C GLN A 274 2.38 -1.18 0.63
N PRO A 275 2.85 -0.88 1.87
CA PRO A 275 2.54 0.38 2.55
C PRO A 275 3.10 1.59 1.82
N ILE A 276 2.24 2.51 1.40
CA ILE A 276 2.64 3.76 0.73
C ILE A 276 3.50 4.62 1.66
N SER A 277 3.24 4.60 2.98
CA SER A 277 4.02 5.38 3.95
C SER A 277 5.49 4.95 4.03
N ILE A 278 5.83 3.69 3.75
CA ILE A 278 7.23 3.25 3.61
C ILE A 278 7.85 3.89 2.36
N LEU A 279 7.13 3.91 1.25
CA LEU A 279 7.63 4.51 0.00
C LEU A 279 7.84 6.02 0.15
N GLU A 280 6.90 6.72 0.80
CA GLU A 280 7.02 8.14 1.12
C GLU A 280 8.21 8.43 2.05
N ALA A 281 8.42 7.58 3.06
CA ALA A 281 9.59 7.69 3.95
C ALA A 281 10.91 7.48 3.19
N MET A 282 10.96 6.51 2.28
CA MET A 282 12.11 6.31 1.39
C MET A 282 12.36 7.54 0.51
N GLY A 283 11.30 8.11 -0.09
CA GLY A 283 11.36 9.36 -0.87
C GLY A 283 11.78 10.60 -0.08
N ASN A 284 11.83 10.48 1.26
CA ASN A 284 12.34 11.49 2.18
C ASN A 284 13.69 11.11 2.80
N ALA A 285 14.43 10.20 2.14
CA ALA A 285 15.75 9.78 2.58
C ALA A 285 15.76 9.35 4.06
N MET A 286 14.81 8.48 4.46
CA MET A 286 14.72 7.94 5.81
C MET A 286 15.26 6.51 5.88
N PHE A 287 15.84 6.15 7.04
CA PHE A 287 16.15 4.77 7.36
C PHE A 287 14.86 4.00 7.72
N ILE A 288 14.66 2.82 7.16
CA ILE A 288 13.41 2.08 7.31
C ILE A 288 13.54 0.95 8.34
N ILE A 289 12.58 0.90 9.28
CA ILE A 289 12.45 -0.17 10.26
C ILE A 289 11.03 -0.75 10.09
N THR A 290 10.94 -2.04 9.74
CA THR A 290 9.66 -2.66 9.42
C THR A 290 9.68 -4.17 9.69
N THR A 291 8.72 -4.93 9.15
CA THR A 291 8.59 -6.38 9.31
C THR A 291 8.62 -7.11 7.98
N ASP A 292 8.80 -8.43 8.04
CA ASP A 292 8.74 -9.36 6.91
C ASP A 292 7.31 -9.70 6.46
N HIS A 293 6.38 -8.74 6.57
CA HIS A 293 4.95 -8.94 6.34
C HIS A 293 4.49 -8.51 4.94
N ALA A 294 3.60 -9.30 4.33
CA ALA A 294 2.95 -9.01 3.04
C ALA A 294 3.98 -8.70 1.91
N GLY A 295 3.81 -7.59 1.18
CA GLY A 295 4.71 -7.16 0.10
C GLY A 295 5.90 -6.31 0.56
N ILE A 296 6.11 -6.14 1.87
CA ILE A 296 7.19 -5.30 2.40
C ILE A 296 8.59 -5.83 2.04
N PRO A 297 8.88 -7.16 2.10
CA PRO A 297 10.20 -7.70 1.74
C PRO A 297 10.62 -7.45 0.28
N ASP A 298 9.67 -7.18 -0.62
CA ASP A 298 9.98 -6.79 -2.00
C ASP A 298 10.48 -5.34 -2.13
N VAL A 299 10.30 -4.52 -1.07
CA VAL A 299 10.69 -3.11 -0.99
C VAL A 299 11.89 -2.93 -0.05
N VAL A 300 11.80 -3.50 1.16
CA VAL A 300 12.82 -3.35 2.21
C VAL A 300 13.51 -4.69 2.46
N GLN A 301 14.81 -4.74 2.21
CA GLN A 301 15.67 -5.90 2.41
C GLN A 301 16.51 -5.70 3.66
N ASP A 302 16.46 -6.67 4.56
CA ASP A 302 17.17 -6.63 5.84
C ASP A 302 18.67 -6.41 5.67
N GLY A 303 19.23 -5.47 6.43
CA GLY A 303 20.66 -5.12 6.39
C GLY A 303 21.14 -4.40 5.12
N LYS A 304 20.27 -4.18 4.12
CA LYS A 304 20.63 -3.50 2.88
C LYS A 304 20.08 -2.08 2.83
N ASN A 305 18.78 -1.92 3.04
CA ASN A 305 18.13 -0.62 2.99
C ASN A 305 17.19 -0.38 4.19
N GLY A 306 17.32 -1.20 5.22
CA GLY A 306 16.59 -1.06 6.47
C GLY A 306 16.77 -2.25 7.40
N VAL A 307 16.02 -2.23 8.50
CA VAL A 307 15.87 -3.34 9.44
C VAL A 307 14.51 -3.99 9.20
N VAL A 308 14.51 -5.29 8.91
CA VAL A 308 13.29 -6.09 8.78
C VAL A 308 13.17 -7.03 9.98
N ALA A 309 12.17 -6.77 10.81
CA ALA A 309 11.89 -7.55 12.01
C ALA A 309 11.09 -8.81 11.64
N THR A 310 11.61 -9.99 11.98
CA THR A 310 10.92 -11.27 11.85
C THR A 310 9.87 -11.45 12.97
N ALA A 311 9.02 -12.47 12.87
CA ALA A 311 7.95 -12.67 13.86
C ALA A 311 8.46 -13.04 15.25
N ASP A 312 9.66 -13.56 15.36
CA ASP A 312 10.30 -14.05 16.59
C ASP A 312 11.24 -13.02 17.24
N ILE A 313 11.48 -11.86 16.62
CA ILE A 313 12.34 -10.82 17.19
C ILE A 313 11.68 -10.19 18.42
N THR A 314 12.44 -10.04 19.50
CA THR A 314 11.98 -9.31 20.68
C THR A 314 12.15 -7.79 20.50
N ILE A 315 11.44 -7.01 21.31
CA ILE A 315 11.55 -5.53 21.28
C ILE A 315 12.98 -5.08 21.63
N GLU A 316 13.62 -5.77 22.59
CA GLU A 316 15.01 -5.50 23.00
C GLU A 316 15.99 -5.79 21.87
N GLN A 317 15.79 -6.87 21.12
CA GLN A 317 16.62 -7.20 19.95
C GLN A 317 16.40 -6.18 18.83
N LEU A 318 15.17 -5.77 18.57
CA LEU A 318 14.87 -4.74 17.57
C LEU A 318 15.52 -3.42 17.97
N TYR A 319 15.40 -3.03 19.26
CA TYR A 319 16.03 -1.83 19.79
C TYR A 319 17.56 -1.87 19.66
N ALA A 320 18.18 -3.01 20.00
CA ALA A 320 19.64 -3.21 19.83
C ALA A 320 20.07 -3.08 18.36
N ARG A 321 19.26 -3.60 17.43
CA ARG A 321 19.51 -3.42 15.99
C ARG A 321 19.39 -1.97 15.55
N MET A 322 18.46 -1.20 16.08
CA MET A 322 18.35 0.24 15.81
C MET A 322 19.62 0.99 16.28
N LEU A 323 20.10 0.69 17.49
CA LEU A 323 21.30 1.31 18.06
C LEU A 323 22.59 0.95 17.30
N SER A 324 22.66 -0.23 16.69
CA SER A 324 23.85 -0.72 15.99
C SER A 324 24.00 -0.20 14.56
N GLN A 325 23.03 0.57 14.05
CA GLN A 325 23.08 1.05 12.67
C GLN A 325 24.23 2.02 12.46
N LYS A 326 24.97 1.77 11.39
CA LYS A 326 26.07 2.62 10.91
C LYS A 326 25.76 3.02 9.47
N ASP A 327 26.49 3.98 8.96
CA ASP A 327 26.40 4.41 7.56
C ASP A 327 24.98 4.81 7.12
N LEU A 328 24.20 5.40 8.06
CA LEU A 328 22.81 5.83 7.82
C LEU A 328 22.72 6.73 6.60
N GLN A 329 23.72 7.57 6.37
CA GLN A 329 23.78 8.48 5.22
C GLN A 329 23.60 7.73 3.90
N ASP A 330 24.41 6.70 3.67
CA ASP A 330 24.41 5.94 2.41
C ASP A 330 23.11 5.14 2.24
N VAL A 331 22.66 4.50 3.33
CA VAL A 331 21.40 3.73 3.31
C VAL A 331 20.19 4.63 3.04
N CYS A 332 20.13 5.79 3.67
CA CYS A 332 19.03 6.75 3.48
C CYS A 332 19.02 7.33 2.05
N TYR A 333 20.20 7.67 1.51
CA TYR A 333 20.29 8.15 0.14
C TYR A 333 19.97 7.06 -0.89
N ASN A 334 20.37 5.81 -0.63
CA ASN A 334 19.98 4.67 -1.45
C ASN A 334 18.47 4.43 -1.42
N ASN A 335 17.81 4.60 -0.26
CA ASN A 335 16.35 4.53 -0.14
C ASN A 335 15.67 5.62 -0.99
N TYR A 336 16.16 6.86 -0.94
CA TYR A 336 15.69 7.95 -1.77
C TYR A 336 15.79 7.60 -3.26
N THR A 337 16.98 7.19 -3.71
CA THR A 337 17.23 6.83 -5.10
C THR A 337 16.34 5.68 -5.58
N LEU A 338 16.16 4.67 -4.73
CA LEU A 338 15.26 3.54 -5.02
C LEU A 338 13.80 4.00 -5.13
N CYS A 339 13.35 4.90 -4.27
CA CYS A 339 11.99 5.44 -4.33
C CYS A 339 11.77 6.19 -5.64
N VAL A 340 12.63 7.14 -5.98
CA VAL A 340 12.49 7.95 -7.20
C VAL A 340 12.57 7.11 -8.47
N SER A 341 13.48 6.13 -8.52
CA SER A 341 13.69 5.30 -9.71
C SER A 341 12.64 4.20 -9.90
N ARG A 342 12.04 3.66 -8.82
CA ARG A 342 11.13 2.51 -8.91
C ARG A 342 9.70 2.85 -8.49
N PHE A 343 9.51 3.65 -7.45
CA PHE A 343 8.22 3.88 -6.81
C PHE A 343 7.66 5.29 -7.07
N SER A 344 8.02 5.93 -8.18
CA SER A 344 7.43 7.20 -8.62
C SER A 344 6.02 7.02 -9.18
N GLN A 345 5.21 8.07 -9.16
CA GLN A 345 3.88 8.06 -9.78
C GLN A 345 3.95 7.75 -11.29
N SER A 346 4.99 8.23 -11.98
CA SER A 346 5.19 7.95 -13.41
C SER A 346 5.35 6.45 -13.67
N ASN A 347 6.14 5.73 -12.87
CA ASN A 347 6.32 4.28 -13.00
C ASN A 347 5.06 3.49 -12.68
N TYR A 348 4.32 3.90 -11.65
CA TYR A 348 3.02 3.32 -11.32
C TYR A 348 2.05 3.44 -12.50
N LEU A 349 1.88 4.65 -13.03
CA LEU A 349 0.98 4.92 -14.16
C LEU A 349 1.41 4.20 -15.43
N ALA A 350 2.71 4.17 -15.74
CA ALA A 350 3.25 3.41 -16.88
C ALA A 350 2.99 1.90 -16.73
N SER A 351 3.07 1.37 -15.53
CA SER A 351 2.78 -0.05 -15.25
C SER A 351 1.29 -0.37 -15.41
N VAL A 352 0.40 0.50 -14.93
CA VAL A 352 -1.06 0.38 -15.16
C VAL A 352 -1.37 0.42 -16.65
N ASP A 353 -0.82 1.42 -17.36
CA ASP A 353 -0.99 1.61 -18.80
C ASP A 353 -0.54 0.39 -19.61
N LYS A 354 0.60 -0.17 -19.26
CA LYS A 354 1.13 -1.39 -19.89
C LYS A 354 0.15 -2.56 -19.77
N VAL A 355 -0.39 -2.81 -18.56
CA VAL A 355 -1.35 -3.90 -18.34
C VAL A 355 -2.64 -3.66 -19.11
N TRP A 356 -3.19 -2.44 -19.07
CA TRP A 356 -4.40 -2.10 -19.83
C TRP A 356 -4.17 -2.27 -21.34
N SER A 357 -3.04 -1.79 -21.85
CA SER A 357 -2.68 -1.89 -23.28
C SER A 357 -2.55 -3.35 -23.74
N ILE A 358 -1.99 -4.25 -22.92
CA ILE A 358 -1.90 -5.68 -23.22
C ILE A 358 -3.30 -6.27 -23.38
N LEU A 359 -4.17 -6.05 -22.41
CA LEU A 359 -5.52 -6.62 -22.43
C LEU A 359 -6.40 -6.04 -23.55
N LEU A 360 -6.26 -4.76 -23.86
CA LEU A 360 -7.02 -4.12 -24.94
C LEU A 360 -6.56 -4.59 -26.34
N ARG A 361 -5.24 -4.83 -26.55
CA ARG A 361 -4.68 -5.32 -27.83
C ARG A 361 -5.07 -6.77 -28.15
N GLU A 362 -5.16 -7.65 -27.16
CA GLU A 362 -5.57 -9.04 -27.34
C GLU A 362 -6.96 -9.17 -27.99
N ASP A 363 -7.75 -8.09 -28.01
CA ASP A 363 -9.07 -8.06 -28.64
C ASP A 363 -9.01 -7.71 -30.14
N SER A 364 -8.08 -6.89 -30.54
CA SER A 364 -7.91 -6.53 -31.95
C SER A 364 -7.43 -7.73 -32.78
N SER A 365 -6.57 -8.59 -32.23
CA SER A 365 -6.14 -9.82 -32.90
C SER A 365 -7.26 -10.86 -33.01
N ARG A 366 -8.07 -11.05 -31.97
CA ARG A 366 -9.22 -12.00 -32.01
C ARG A 366 -10.35 -11.57 -32.96
N ARG A 367 -10.56 -10.26 -33.15
CA ARG A 367 -11.57 -9.75 -34.12
C ARG A 367 -11.11 -9.94 -35.56
N THR A 368 -9.82 -9.72 -35.87
CA THR A 368 -9.22 -9.93 -37.19
C THR A 368 -9.20 -11.40 -37.58
N ASP A 369 -8.91 -12.33 -36.64
CA ASP A 369 -8.93 -13.78 -36.92
C ASP A 369 -10.35 -14.33 -37.17
N ASN A 370 -11.36 -13.78 -36.49
CA ASN A 370 -12.77 -14.13 -36.73
C ASN A 370 -13.33 -13.55 -38.04
N GLU A 371 -12.85 -12.41 -38.51
CA GLU A 371 -13.25 -11.85 -39.80
C GLU A 371 -12.57 -12.58 -40.97
N ASN A 372 -11.31 -13.02 -40.76
CA ASN A 372 -10.59 -13.82 -41.78
C ASN A 372 -11.08 -15.27 -41.87
N SER A 373 -11.66 -15.82 -40.79
CA SER A 373 -12.25 -17.19 -40.80
C SER A 373 -13.68 -17.25 -41.37
N LYS A 374 -14.30 -16.08 -41.66
CA LYS A 374 -15.63 -15.98 -42.26
C LYS A 374 -15.58 -15.60 -43.75
N LYS A 375 -14.42 -15.42 -44.32
CA LYS A 375 -14.16 -15.29 -45.75
C LYS A 375 -13.62 -16.61 -46.28
#